data_74750b34447de43e6a6f1d9583fb6fed
#
_entry.id   74750b34447de43e6a6f1d9583fb6fed
#
_cell.length_a   1.000
_cell.length_b   1.000
_cell.length_c   1.000
_cell.angle_alpha   90.00
_cell.angle_beta   90.00
_cell.angle_gamma   90.00
#
_symmetry.space_group_name_H-M   'P 1'
#
loop_
_entity.id
_entity.type
_entity.pdbx_description
1 polymer ?
#
loop_
_entity_poly.entity_id
_entity_poly.type
_entity_poly.pdbx_seq_one_letter_code
_entity_poly.pdbx_strand_id
1 'polypeptide(L)'
;VGLKPWQELLADRVNWPTGHIVRNTIGMAGLVMLGIAMFCAVVSGMNAFYISTSRLMYAMAAEGSLPKWFGKLSPKYGTPKNAIIFTMCASLFAPWFGREILLWIVDMTSVGAAIVFAYTTASAAIIARKQGDKVQMWTGWIGCLFSLFFLSLLIIPGMPGYLTLQSRVVLLVWIAIGLVFYLSIRKTYLNGQK
;
A
#
# COMPACT_ATOMS: atom_id res chain seq x y z
N VAL A 1 11.09 12.02 -20.15
CA VAL A 1 9.80 12.11 -20.80
C VAL A 1 9.63 13.46 -21.49
N GLY A 2 9.99 14.61 -20.92
CA GLY A 2 9.89 15.91 -21.59
C GLY A 2 10.93 16.20 -22.69
N LEU A 3 11.94 15.34 -22.87
CA LEU A 3 13.06 15.51 -23.81
C LEU A 3 12.95 14.66 -25.08
N LYS A 4 12.07 13.65 -25.08
CA LYS A 4 11.74 12.81 -26.25
C LYS A 4 10.27 12.45 -26.27
N PRO A 5 9.64 12.37 -27.47
CA PRO A 5 8.28 11.87 -27.61
C PRO A 5 8.17 10.44 -27.07
N TRP A 6 7.11 10.14 -26.35
CA TRP A 6 6.89 8.81 -25.76
C TRP A 6 6.75 7.71 -26.83
N GLN A 7 6.28 8.07 -28.03
CA GLN A 7 6.16 7.15 -29.16
C GLN A 7 7.52 6.61 -29.62
N GLU A 8 8.56 7.45 -29.68
CA GLU A 8 9.91 7.02 -30.02
C GLU A 8 10.49 6.07 -28.98
N LEU A 9 10.23 6.32 -27.68
CA LEU A 9 10.70 5.47 -26.59
C LEU A 9 10.06 4.08 -26.61
N LEU A 10 8.81 3.97 -27.08
CA LEU A 10 8.14 2.70 -27.27
C LEU A 10 8.63 1.96 -28.51
N ALA A 11 8.93 2.67 -29.58
CA ALA A 11 9.45 2.09 -30.81
C ALA A 11 10.84 1.47 -30.62
N ASP A 12 11.71 2.12 -29.85
CA ASP A 12 13.08 1.67 -29.57
C ASP A 12 13.15 0.46 -28.62
N ARG A 13 12.03 0.00 -28.04
CA ARG A 13 11.95 -1.09 -27.04
C ARG A 13 13.01 -0.99 -25.93
N VAL A 14 13.30 0.22 -25.49
CA VAL A 14 14.33 0.46 -24.48
C VAL A 14 13.86 -0.06 -23.12
N ASN A 15 14.59 -0.99 -22.52
CA ASN A 15 14.25 -1.57 -21.23
C ASN A 15 14.23 -0.55 -20.09
N TRP A 16 14.98 0.53 -20.21
CA TRP A 16 15.04 1.62 -19.24
C TRP A 16 15.05 2.99 -19.92
N PRO A 17 13.89 3.52 -20.32
CA PRO A 17 13.76 4.77 -21.08
C PRO A 17 14.39 5.98 -20.40
N THR A 18 14.16 6.13 -19.07
CA THR A 18 14.71 7.26 -18.30
C THR A 18 16.23 7.26 -18.29
N GLY A 19 16.85 6.10 -18.06
CA GLY A 19 18.32 5.98 -18.07
C GLY A 19 18.91 6.26 -19.46
N HIS A 20 18.25 5.80 -20.52
CA HIS A 20 18.68 6.08 -21.91
C HIS A 20 18.65 7.57 -22.22
N ILE A 21 17.59 8.30 -21.83
CA ILE A 21 17.48 9.75 -22.04
C ILE A 21 18.58 10.48 -21.29
N VAL A 22 18.78 10.17 -20.02
CA VAL A 22 19.80 10.82 -19.17
C VAL A 22 21.21 10.57 -19.71
N ARG A 23 21.50 9.35 -20.16
CA ARG A 23 22.78 9.01 -20.77
C ARG A 23 23.04 9.83 -22.04
N ASN A 24 22.03 10.01 -22.88
CA ASN A 24 22.17 10.75 -24.14
C ASN A 24 22.24 12.27 -23.95
N THR A 25 21.70 12.80 -22.83
CA THR A 25 21.66 14.24 -22.56
C THR A 25 22.85 14.70 -21.72
N ILE A 26 23.17 13.98 -20.65
CA ILE A 26 24.16 14.37 -19.64
C ILE A 26 25.41 13.46 -19.69
N GLY A 27 25.32 12.35 -20.44
CA GLY A 27 26.39 11.37 -20.54
C GLY A 27 26.42 10.36 -19.39
N MET A 28 27.56 9.69 -19.23
CA MET A 28 27.74 8.62 -18.24
C MET A 28 27.67 9.12 -16.80
N ALA A 29 28.14 10.33 -16.53
CA ALA A 29 28.07 10.95 -15.21
C ALA A 29 26.61 11.11 -14.74
N GLY A 30 25.73 11.60 -15.62
CA GLY A 30 24.30 11.72 -15.32
C GLY A 30 23.63 10.37 -15.05
N LEU A 31 24.02 9.31 -15.79
CA LEU A 31 23.50 7.97 -15.56
C LEU A 31 23.88 7.42 -14.18
N VAL A 32 25.13 7.62 -13.75
CA VAL A 32 25.61 7.21 -12.41
C VAL A 32 24.88 7.99 -11.33
N MET A 33 24.74 9.30 -11.47
CA MET A 33 23.99 10.13 -10.50
C MET A 33 22.52 9.68 -10.40
N LEU A 34 21.88 9.41 -11.54
CA LEU A 34 20.52 8.87 -11.55
C LEU A 34 20.43 7.52 -10.82
N GLY A 35 21.39 6.62 -11.06
CA GLY A 35 21.46 5.32 -10.38
C GLY A 35 21.56 5.46 -8.87
N ILE A 36 22.45 6.32 -8.38
CA ILE A 36 22.60 6.61 -6.94
C ILE A 36 21.32 7.19 -6.37
N ALA A 37 20.72 8.18 -7.06
CA ALA A 37 19.47 8.80 -6.61
C ALA A 37 18.32 7.77 -6.50
N MET A 38 18.18 6.89 -7.50
CA MET A 38 17.18 5.82 -7.47
C MET A 38 17.44 4.83 -6.34
N PHE A 39 18.69 4.43 -6.13
CA PHE A 39 19.06 3.55 -5.03
C PHE A 39 18.69 4.17 -3.67
N CYS A 40 19.07 5.42 -3.43
CA CYS A 40 18.72 6.14 -2.21
C CYS A 40 17.21 6.26 -2.02
N ALA A 41 16.47 6.56 -3.07
CA ALA A 41 15.01 6.66 -3.02
C ALA A 41 14.35 5.33 -2.64
N VAL A 42 14.81 4.21 -3.26
CA VAL A 42 14.29 2.88 -2.95
C VAL A 42 14.60 2.50 -1.49
N VAL A 43 15.85 2.66 -1.03
CA VAL A 43 16.24 2.33 0.35
C VAL A 43 15.47 3.16 1.36
N SER A 44 15.30 4.46 1.11
CA SER A 44 14.52 5.35 1.96
C SER A 44 13.05 4.95 2.03
N GLY A 45 12.43 4.67 0.88
CA GLY A 45 11.06 4.21 0.79
C GLY A 45 10.84 2.87 1.51
N MET A 46 11.71 1.89 1.29
CA MET A 46 11.65 0.60 1.98
C MET A 46 11.72 0.76 3.49
N ASN A 47 12.65 1.58 3.99
CA ASN A 47 12.78 1.85 5.43
C ASN A 47 11.50 2.44 6.02
N ALA A 48 10.90 3.43 5.35
CA ALA A 48 9.63 4.03 5.78
C ALA A 48 8.49 3.00 5.83
N PHE A 49 8.38 2.14 4.82
CA PHE A 49 7.37 1.07 4.81
C PHE A 49 7.59 0.05 5.92
N TYR A 50 8.80 -0.40 6.19
CA TYR A 50 9.09 -1.33 7.28
C TYR A 50 8.72 -0.74 8.64
N ILE A 51 9.05 0.51 8.88
CA ILE A 51 8.70 1.21 10.13
C ILE A 51 7.18 1.32 10.28
N SER A 52 6.49 1.78 9.26
CA SER A 52 5.03 1.99 9.30
C SER A 52 4.27 0.66 9.47
N THR A 53 4.61 -0.34 8.66
CA THR A 53 3.95 -1.65 8.69
C THR A 53 4.17 -2.37 10.02
N SER A 54 5.41 -2.35 10.54
CA SER A 54 5.71 -3.02 11.80
C SER A 54 5.01 -2.39 13.00
N ARG A 55 4.88 -1.05 13.01
CA ARG A 55 4.12 -0.33 14.05
C ARG A 55 2.62 -0.60 13.95
N LEU A 56 2.08 -0.64 12.74
CA LEU A 56 0.67 -0.98 12.51
C LEU A 56 0.37 -2.40 13.00
N MET A 57 1.21 -3.38 12.64
CA MET A 57 1.05 -4.76 13.11
C MET A 57 1.14 -4.88 14.64
N TYR A 58 2.03 -4.10 15.27
CA TYR A 58 2.13 -4.01 16.71
C TYR A 58 0.84 -3.47 17.34
N ALA A 59 0.31 -2.35 16.82
CA ALA A 59 -0.94 -1.77 17.31
C ALA A 59 -2.11 -2.73 17.16
N MET A 60 -2.24 -3.39 16.02
CA MET A 60 -3.27 -4.40 15.76
C MET A 60 -3.15 -5.62 16.71
N ALA A 61 -1.92 -6.03 17.06
CA ALA A 61 -1.69 -7.09 18.01
C ALA A 61 -2.02 -6.65 19.46
N ALA A 62 -1.76 -5.39 19.81
CA ALA A 62 -2.14 -4.83 21.10
C ALA A 62 -3.66 -4.76 21.29
N GLU A 63 -4.39 -4.45 20.23
CA GLU A 63 -5.86 -4.45 20.19
C GLU A 63 -6.47 -5.86 20.05
N GLY A 64 -5.64 -6.90 19.92
CA GLY A 64 -6.09 -8.28 19.77
C GLY A 64 -6.57 -8.65 18.36
N SER A 65 -6.41 -7.76 17.36
CA SER A 65 -6.76 -8.04 15.95
C SER A 65 -5.73 -8.91 15.23
N LEU A 66 -4.52 -9.04 15.79
CA LEU A 66 -3.46 -9.93 15.32
C LEU A 66 -2.94 -10.80 16.49
N PRO A 67 -2.29 -11.94 16.17
CA PRO A 67 -1.68 -12.79 17.19
C PRO A 67 -0.71 -12.00 18.09
N LYS A 68 -0.74 -12.25 19.39
CA LYS A 68 0.12 -11.60 20.41
C LYS A 68 1.62 -11.70 20.11
N TRP A 69 2.02 -12.63 19.26
CA TRP A 69 3.40 -12.79 18.80
C TRP A 69 3.94 -11.54 18.09
N PHE A 70 3.09 -10.81 17.34
CA PHE A 70 3.46 -9.54 16.68
C PHE A 70 3.60 -8.38 17.66
N GLY A 71 2.99 -8.46 18.84
CA GLY A 71 3.07 -7.45 19.90
C GLY A 71 4.33 -7.53 20.77
N LYS A 72 5.24 -8.49 20.54
CA LYS A 72 6.47 -8.59 21.30
C LYS A 72 7.51 -7.56 20.85
N LEU A 73 7.90 -6.67 21.78
CA LEU A 73 8.96 -5.69 21.55
C LEU A 73 10.33 -6.29 21.86
N SER A 74 11.35 -5.83 21.14
CA SER A 74 12.75 -6.15 21.43
C SER A 74 13.18 -5.46 22.73
N PRO A 75 13.76 -6.18 23.72
CA PRO A 75 14.20 -5.55 24.98
C PRO A 75 15.23 -4.46 24.80
N LYS A 76 16.08 -4.59 23.77
CA LYS A 76 17.19 -3.64 23.53
C LYS A 76 16.77 -2.37 22.77
N TYR A 77 15.82 -2.48 21.84
CA TYR A 77 15.49 -1.39 20.91
C TYR A 77 14.04 -0.91 21.01
N GLY A 78 13.19 -1.55 21.81
CA GLY A 78 11.77 -1.22 21.90
C GLY A 78 10.99 -1.36 20.58
N THR A 79 11.52 -2.11 19.61
CA THR A 79 10.94 -2.28 18.27
C THR A 79 10.21 -3.62 18.15
N PRO A 80 9.14 -3.73 17.36
CA PRO A 80 8.39 -4.97 17.16
C PRO A 80 9.15 -5.92 16.21
N LYS A 81 10.18 -6.60 16.75
CA LYS A 81 11.12 -7.45 16.00
C LYS A 81 10.39 -8.48 15.12
N ASN A 82 9.38 -9.14 15.67
CA ASN A 82 8.68 -10.21 14.96
C ASN A 82 7.88 -9.69 13.75
N ALA A 83 7.28 -8.50 13.88
CA ALA A 83 6.59 -7.86 12.78
C ALA A 83 7.57 -7.46 11.66
N ILE A 84 8.74 -6.92 12.02
CA ILE A 84 9.79 -6.56 11.05
C ILE A 84 10.28 -7.80 10.31
N ILE A 85 10.61 -8.88 11.01
CA ILE A 85 11.09 -10.13 10.40
C ILE A 85 10.03 -10.71 9.48
N PHE A 86 8.75 -10.72 9.89
CA PHE A 86 7.66 -11.20 9.05
C PHE A 86 7.53 -10.39 7.76
N THR A 87 7.53 -9.06 7.86
CA THR A 87 7.45 -8.17 6.70
C THR A 87 8.66 -8.34 5.77
N MET A 88 9.85 -8.50 6.34
CA MET A 88 11.07 -8.75 5.58
C MET A 88 11.00 -10.09 4.83
N CYS A 89 10.60 -11.17 5.50
CA CYS A 89 10.41 -12.47 4.85
C CYS A 89 9.38 -12.40 3.73
N ALA A 90 8.22 -11.76 3.96
CA ALA A 90 7.21 -11.59 2.94
C ALA A 90 7.73 -10.82 1.72
N SER A 91 8.52 -9.76 1.95
CA SER A 91 9.13 -8.98 0.86
C SER A 91 10.15 -9.76 0.05
N LEU A 92 10.88 -10.70 0.67
CA LEU A 92 11.87 -11.55 -0.02
C LEU A 92 11.22 -12.57 -0.97
N PHE A 93 9.98 -12.96 -0.74
CA PHE A 93 9.25 -13.85 -1.64
C PHE A 93 8.71 -13.14 -2.88
N ALA A 94 8.46 -11.83 -2.82
CA ALA A 94 7.86 -11.06 -3.92
C ALA A 94 8.63 -11.16 -5.26
N PRO A 95 9.98 -11.08 -5.33
CA PRO A 95 10.72 -11.14 -6.58
C PRO A 95 10.56 -12.44 -7.35
N TRP A 96 10.23 -13.55 -6.67
CA TRP A 96 10.06 -14.87 -7.31
C TRP A 96 8.87 -14.91 -8.29
N PHE A 97 7.89 -14.05 -8.09
CA PHE A 97 6.70 -13.99 -8.93
C PHE A 97 6.85 -13.07 -10.17
N GLY A 98 8.04 -12.48 -10.37
CA GLY A 98 8.33 -11.64 -11.52
C GLY A 98 7.67 -10.25 -11.47
N ARG A 99 7.63 -9.56 -12.62
CA ARG A 99 7.11 -8.18 -12.71
C ARG A 99 5.59 -8.08 -12.55
N GLU A 100 4.86 -9.12 -12.84
CA GLU A 100 3.40 -9.12 -12.80
C GLU A 100 2.85 -8.95 -11.39
N ILE A 101 3.55 -9.49 -10.37
CA ILE A 101 3.14 -9.31 -8.98
C ILE A 101 3.11 -7.84 -8.54
N LEU A 102 3.97 -7.00 -9.12
CA LEU A 102 3.99 -5.57 -8.81
C LEU A 102 2.66 -4.92 -9.19
N LEU A 103 2.08 -5.29 -10.33
CA LEU A 103 0.77 -4.78 -10.76
C LEU A 103 -0.32 -5.24 -9.80
N TRP A 104 -0.31 -6.51 -9.41
CA TRP A 104 -1.31 -7.04 -8.47
C TRP A 104 -1.23 -6.36 -7.10
N ILE A 105 -0.02 -6.14 -6.59
CA ILE A 105 0.19 -5.44 -5.31
C ILE A 105 -0.28 -3.99 -5.39
N VAL A 106 0.04 -3.28 -6.48
CA VAL A 106 -0.40 -1.90 -6.72
C VAL A 106 -1.93 -1.83 -6.77
N ASP A 107 -2.57 -2.73 -7.50
CA ASP A 107 -4.02 -2.81 -7.59
C ASP A 107 -4.66 -3.05 -6.21
N MET A 108 -4.16 -4.03 -5.44
CA MET A 108 -4.64 -4.31 -4.08
C MET A 108 -4.45 -3.11 -3.15
N THR A 109 -3.29 -2.46 -3.22
CA THR A 109 -2.98 -1.28 -2.41
C THR A 109 -3.93 -0.12 -2.76
N SER A 110 -4.24 0.07 -4.03
CA SER A 110 -5.16 1.10 -4.51
C SER A 110 -6.58 0.89 -3.98
N VAL A 111 -7.10 -0.34 -4.03
CA VAL A 111 -8.40 -0.70 -3.45
C VAL A 111 -8.39 -0.50 -1.93
N GLY A 112 -7.37 -1.00 -1.24
CA GLY A 112 -7.22 -0.84 0.20
C GLY A 112 -7.16 0.62 0.62
N ALA A 113 -6.38 1.44 -0.09
CA ALA A 113 -6.28 2.87 0.17
C ALA A 113 -7.63 3.59 -0.03
N ALA A 114 -8.36 3.29 -1.11
CA ALA A 114 -9.67 3.88 -1.35
C ALA A 114 -10.67 3.56 -0.22
N ILE A 115 -10.69 2.33 0.27
CA ILE A 115 -11.54 1.92 1.40
C ILE A 115 -11.14 2.66 2.68
N VAL A 116 -9.84 2.69 3.01
CA VAL A 116 -9.34 3.36 4.21
C VAL A 116 -9.61 4.86 4.16
N PHE A 117 -9.39 5.52 3.02
CA PHE A 117 -9.68 6.93 2.86
C PHE A 117 -11.19 7.23 2.97
N ALA A 118 -12.05 6.40 2.38
CA ALA A 118 -13.50 6.56 2.53
C ALA A 118 -13.91 6.47 4.02
N TYR A 119 -13.40 5.49 4.74
CA TYR A 119 -13.70 5.30 6.16
C TYR A 119 -13.17 6.44 7.05
N THR A 120 -11.90 6.86 6.83
CA THR A 120 -11.29 7.92 7.64
C THR A 120 -11.93 9.28 7.40
N THR A 121 -12.23 9.62 6.14
CA THR A 121 -12.88 10.88 5.79
C THR A 121 -14.35 10.93 6.28
N ALA A 122 -15.09 9.81 6.18
CA ALA A 122 -16.42 9.70 6.75
C ALA A 122 -16.40 9.84 8.29
N SER A 123 -15.46 9.18 8.96
CA SER A 123 -15.31 9.29 10.42
C SER A 123 -14.96 10.71 10.84
N ALA A 124 -14.07 11.39 10.12
CA ALA A 124 -13.73 12.80 10.35
C ALA A 124 -14.95 13.71 10.19
N ALA A 125 -15.76 13.50 9.15
CA ALA A 125 -17.00 14.27 8.92
C ALA A 125 -18.01 14.08 10.06
N ILE A 126 -18.18 12.87 10.58
CA ILE A 126 -19.08 12.57 11.69
C ILE A 126 -18.60 13.26 12.98
N ILE A 127 -17.30 13.21 13.27
CA ILE A 127 -16.70 13.86 14.44
C ILE A 127 -16.84 15.37 14.34
N ALA A 128 -16.52 15.96 13.19
CA ALA A 128 -16.64 17.40 12.93
C ALA A 128 -18.09 17.89 13.08
N ARG A 129 -19.06 17.08 12.64
CA ARG A 129 -20.49 17.37 12.85
C ARG A 129 -20.84 17.45 14.33
N LYS A 130 -20.30 16.58 15.18
CA LYS A 130 -20.52 16.60 16.63
C LYS A 130 -19.84 17.80 17.31
N GLN A 131 -18.73 18.29 16.77
CA GLN A 131 -18.00 19.45 17.25
C GLN A 131 -18.56 20.80 16.72
N GLY A 132 -19.50 20.76 15.76
CA GLY A 132 -20.08 21.95 15.15
C GLY A 132 -19.21 22.60 14.07
N ASP A 133 -18.09 21.97 13.67
CA ASP A 133 -17.20 22.49 12.62
C ASP A 133 -17.74 22.12 11.23
N LYS A 134 -18.43 23.08 10.61
CA LYS A 134 -19.05 22.90 9.30
C LYS A 134 -18.02 22.72 8.18
N VAL A 135 -16.85 23.36 8.26
CA VAL A 135 -15.82 23.30 7.22
C VAL A 135 -15.23 21.89 7.17
N GLN A 136 -14.81 21.37 8.32
CA GLN A 136 -14.28 20.02 8.43
C GLN A 136 -15.31 18.94 8.08
N MET A 137 -16.57 19.15 8.42
CA MET A 137 -17.65 18.25 8.05
C MET A 137 -17.83 18.16 6.53
N TRP A 138 -17.88 19.29 5.82
CA TRP A 138 -18.03 19.28 4.37
C TRP A 138 -16.80 18.73 3.64
N THR A 139 -15.60 19.09 4.05
CA THR A 139 -14.36 18.54 3.47
C THR A 139 -14.27 17.04 3.68
N GLY A 140 -14.69 16.51 4.82
CA GLY A 140 -14.74 15.07 5.09
C GLY A 140 -15.74 14.34 4.18
N TRP A 141 -16.94 14.87 3.96
CA TRP A 141 -17.92 14.27 3.04
C TRP A 141 -17.46 14.31 1.58
N ILE A 142 -16.85 15.43 1.14
CA ILE A 142 -16.26 15.55 -0.20
C ILE A 142 -15.15 14.49 -0.37
N GLY A 143 -14.25 14.35 0.61
CA GLY A 143 -13.21 13.32 0.58
C GLY A 143 -13.75 11.89 0.51
N CYS A 144 -14.81 11.60 1.25
CA CYS A 144 -15.51 10.32 1.19
C CYS A 144 -16.08 10.05 -0.20
N LEU A 145 -16.73 11.03 -0.81
CA LEU A 145 -17.30 10.92 -2.15
C LEU A 145 -16.23 10.67 -3.21
N PHE A 146 -15.11 11.39 -3.15
CA PHE A 146 -13.97 11.14 -4.04
C PHE A 146 -13.38 9.74 -3.85
N SER A 147 -13.25 9.26 -2.63
CA SER A 147 -12.73 7.91 -2.35
C SER A 147 -13.66 6.83 -2.91
N LEU A 148 -14.97 7.00 -2.77
CA LEU A 148 -15.97 6.09 -3.35
C LEU A 148 -15.96 6.15 -4.89
N PHE A 149 -15.77 7.33 -5.46
CA PHE A 149 -15.61 7.50 -6.90
C PHE A 149 -14.39 6.74 -7.41
N PHE A 150 -13.22 6.90 -6.77
CA PHE A 150 -12.03 6.11 -7.13
C PHE A 150 -12.25 4.61 -6.98
N LEU A 151 -12.91 4.17 -5.92
CA LEU A 151 -13.24 2.77 -5.72
C LEU A 151 -14.14 2.24 -6.86
N SER A 152 -15.09 3.04 -7.33
CA SER A 152 -15.96 2.66 -8.44
C SER A 152 -15.19 2.49 -9.76
N LEU A 153 -14.18 3.34 -10.02
CA LEU A 153 -13.31 3.21 -11.21
C LEU A 153 -12.51 1.91 -11.22
N LEU A 154 -12.16 1.38 -10.04
CA LEU A 154 -11.39 0.12 -9.91
C LEU A 154 -12.27 -1.12 -10.07
N ILE A 155 -13.57 -1.03 -9.72
CA ILE A 155 -14.48 -2.19 -9.69
C ILE A 155 -15.33 -2.30 -10.95
N ILE A 156 -15.74 -1.17 -11.57
CA ILE A 156 -16.66 -1.19 -12.70
C ILE A 156 -15.92 -1.58 -13.98
N PRO A 157 -16.37 -2.64 -14.70
CA PRO A 157 -15.77 -3.05 -15.96
C PRO A 157 -15.93 -1.95 -17.03
N GLY A 158 -14.87 -1.74 -17.82
CA GLY A 158 -14.85 -0.72 -18.89
C GLY A 158 -14.27 0.64 -18.46
N MET A 159 -13.92 0.83 -17.18
CA MET A 159 -13.24 2.03 -16.72
C MET A 159 -11.71 1.93 -16.86
N PRO A 160 -10.98 3.07 -17.02
CA PRO A 160 -9.52 3.07 -17.25
C PRO A 160 -8.69 2.41 -16.13
N GLY A 161 -9.23 2.33 -14.92
CA GLY A 161 -8.58 1.73 -13.75
C GLY A 161 -9.05 0.32 -13.40
N TYR A 162 -9.83 -0.33 -14.27
CA TYR A 162 -10.43 -1.62 -13.95
C TYR A 162 -9.40 -2.70 -13.64
N LEU A 163 -9.57 -3.38 -12.50
CA LEU A 163 -8.66 -4.42 -12.02
C LEU A 163 -8.57 -5.60 -13.00
N THR A 164 -7.35 -6.09 -13.21
CA THR A 164 -7.13 -7.33 -14.00
C THR A 164 -7.80 -8.52 -13.33
N LEU A 165 -8.05 -9.59 -14.11
CA LEU A 165 -8.66 -10.80 -13.56
C LEU A 165 -7.83 -11.39 -12.42
N GLN A 166 -6.50 -11.40 -12.58
CA GLN A 166 -5.56 -11.89 -11.58
C GLN A 166 -5.62 -11.05 -10.29
N SER A 167 -5.60 -9.72 -10.41
CA SER A 167 -5.71 -8.81 -9.26
C SER A 167 -7.00 -9.01 -8.47
N ARG A 168 -8.12 -9.27 -9.16
CA ARG A 168 -9.40 -9.58 -8.51
C ARG A 168 -9.36 -10.89 -7.73
N VAL A 169 -8.78 -11.94 -8.30
CA VAL A 169 -8.62 -13.23 -7.60
C VAL A 169 -7.76 -13.07 -6.35
N VAL A 170 -6.62 -12.39 -6.47
CA VAL A 170 -5.72 -12.13 -5.33
C VAL A 170 -6.41 -11.29 -4.25
N LEU A 171 -7.20 -10.29 -4.65
CA LEU A 171 -7.99 -9.46 -3.73
C LEU A 171 -9.04 -10.30 -2.99
N LEU A 172 -9.76 -11.18 -3.68
CA LEU A 172 -10.75 -12.07 -3.05
C LEU A 172 -10.10 -13.04 -2.05
N VAL A 173 -8.95 -13.62 -2.42
CA VAL A 173 -8.17 -14.47 -1.51
C VAL A 173 -7.74 -13.69 -0.27
N TRP A 174 -7.27 -12.46 -0.44
CA TRP A 174 -6.86 -11.61 0.67
C TRP A 174 -8.03 -11.26 1.61
N ILE A 175 -9.19 -10.91 1.05
CA ILE A 175 -10.42 -10.67 1.81
C ILE A 175 -10.84 -11.94 2.57
N ALA A 176 -10.79 -13.11 1.93
CA ALA A 176 -11.14 -14.37 2.56
C ALA A 176 -10.22 -14.69 3.75
N ILE A 177 -8.89 -14.48 3.59
CA ILE A 177 -7.92 -14.63 4.67
C ILE A 177 -8.25 -13.68 5.82
N GLY A 178 -8.52 -12.40 5.53
CA GLY A 178 -8.90 -11.41 6.54
C GLY A 178 -10.17 -11.80 7.29
N LEU A 179 -11.15 -12.34 6.59
CA LEU A 179 -12.41 -12.80 7.18
C LEU A 179 -12.23 -14.03 8.07
N VAL A 180 -11.39 -14.99 7.66
CA VAL A 180 -11.01 -16.13 8.48
C VAL A 180 -10.31 -15.69 9.77
N PHE A 181 -9.36 -14.75 9.67
CA PHE A 181 -8.70 -14.16 10.85
C PHE A 181 -9.70 -13.48 11.77
N TYR A 182 -10.57 -12.66 11.23
CA TYR A 182 -11.61 -11.97 12.00
C TYR A 182 -12.53 -12.94 12.75
N LEU A 183 -13.01 -13.98 12.06
CA LEU A 183 -13.88 -15.00 12.68
C LEU A 183 -13.16 -15.83 13.76
N SER A 184 -11.89 -16.15 13.56
CA SER A 184 -11.07 -16.86 14.53
C SER A 184 -10.87 -16.06 15.82
N ILE A 185 -10.57 -14.78 15.67
CA ILE A 185 -10.36 -13.87 16.80
C ILE A 185 -11.67 -13.62 17.56
N ARG A 186 -12.77 -13.41 16.84
CA ARG A 186 -14.10 -13.22 17.43
C ARG A 186 -14.50 -14.42 18.31
N LYS A 187 -14.23 -15.64 17.87
CA LYS A 187 -14.46 -16.85 18.69
C LYS A 187 -13.65 -16.85 20.00
N THR A 188 -12.40 -16.41 19.94
CA THR A 188 -11.52 -16.35 21.13
C THR A 188 -12.00 -15.30 22.13
N TYR A 189 -12.46 -14.13 21.67
CA TYR A 189 -13.02 -13.08 22.54
C TYR A 189 -14.32 -13.50 23.20
N LEU A 190 -15.23 -14.16 22.48
CA LEU A 190 -16.50 -14.64 23.02
C LEU A 190 -16.31 -15.78 24.02
N ASN A 191 -15.27 -16.61 23.88
CA ASN A 191 -14.95 -17.69 24.81
C ASN A 191 -14.13 -17.21 26.03
N GLY A 192 -13.45 -16.08 25.94
CA GLY A 192 -12.68 -15.48 27.06
C GLY A 192 -13.51 -14.59 28.02
N GLN A 193 -14.77 -14.33 27.69
CA GLN A 193 -15.71 -13.60 28.56
C GLN A 193 -16.66 -14.52 29.37
N LYS A 194 -16.48 -15.82 29.25
CA LYS A 194 -17.10 -16.81 30.12
C LYS A 194 -16.09 -17.31 31.15
#